data_408f9a42c1fd205b02d0146fa75b1928
#
_entry.id   408f9a42c1fd205b02d0146fa75b1928
#
_cell.length_a   1.000
_cell.length_b   1.000
_cell.length_c   1.000
_cell.angle_alpha   90.00
_cell.angle_beta   90.00
_cell.angle_gamma   90.00
#
_symmetry.space_group_name_H-M   'P 1'
#
loop_
_entity.id
_entity.type
_entity.pdbx_description
1 polymer ?
#
loop_
_entity_poly.entity_id
_entity_poly.type
_entity_poly.pdbx_seq_one_letter_code
_entity_poly.pdbx_strand_id
1 'polypeptide(L)'
;MWKTRIAAVLICMPLAAFAQQPAASAPVVQWQLQVMQNGQQIDSFDGTTTVGQARTDTHHHVVQHNVGCKDQPAGDIDLQRTLTVSPIAADASGVTLAIEAQETLEDTSTQRTSASGCKIPPQPRQVSASHPGLKATGSDWTSWTLVDKDPQLVYRVRASVASNPAQQ
;
A
#
# COMPACT_ATOMS: atom_id res chain seq x y z
N MET A 1 -87.53 20.29 -2.49
CA MET A 1 -86.84 19.03 -2.84
C MET A 1 -85.58 19.39 -3.61
N TRP A 2 -84.45 19.45 -2.95
CA TRP A 2 -83.17 19.86 -3.54
C TRP A 2 -82.29 18.62 -3.61
N LYS A 3 -81.97 18.19 -4.82
CA LYS A 3 -81.08 17.04 -5.06
C LYS A 3 -79.64 17.54 -5.23
N THR A 4 -78.82 17.33 -4.24
CA THR A 4 -77.38 17.63 -4.25
C THR A 4 -76.65 16.50 -4.99
N ARG A 5 -75.99 16.81 -6.10
CA ARG A 5 -75.13 15.88 -6.86
C ARG A 5 -73.69 16.07 -6.35
N ILE A 6 -73.12 15.05 -5.70
CA ILE A 6 -71.72 14.99 -5.32
C ILE A 6 -70.94 14.47 -6.51
N ALA A 7 -70.06 15.28 -7.07
CA ALA A 7 -69.11 14.89 -8.08
C ALA A 7 -67.83 14.37 -7.38
N ALA A 8 -67.53 13.11 -7.55
CA ALA A 8 -66.25 12.53 -7.05
C ALA A 8 -65.15 12.86 -8.08
N VAL A 9 -64.16 13.65 -7.68
CA VAL A 9 -62.96 13.93 -8.46
C VAL A 9 -61.92 12.86 -8.13
N LEU A 10 -61.62 11.94 -9.06
CA LEU A 10 -60.51 10.99 -8.97
C LEU A 10 -59.21 11.72 -9.30
N ILE A 11 -58.38 11.94 -8.31
CA ILE A 11 -57.01 12.45 -8.50
C ILE A 11 -56.10 11.25 -8.83
N CYS A 12 -55.74 11.09 -10.12
CA CYS A 12 -54.66 10.17 -10.54
C CYS A 12 -53.33 10.82 -10.22
N MET A 13 -52.63 10.35 -9.16
CA MET A 13 -51.24 10.69 -8.94
C MET A 13 -50.33 9.83 -9.83
N PRO A 14 -49.47 10.45 -10.68
CA PRO A 14 -48.46 9.68 -11.39
C PRO A 14 -47.40 9.18 -10.38
N LEU A 15 -47.23 7.86 -10.27
CA LEU A 15 -46.05 7.26 -9.64
C LEU A 15 -44.84 7.61 -10.50
N ALA A 16 -44.03 8.57 -10.06
CA ALA A 16 -42.70 8.79 -10.62
C ALA A 16 -41.84 7.59 -10.25
N ALA A 17 -41.60 6.67 -11.18
CA ALA A 17 -40.59 5.62 -11.04
C ALA A 17 -39.22 6.28 -11.05
N PHE A 18 -38.60 6.42 -9.87
CA PHE A 18 -37.18 6.77 -9.75
C PHE A 18 -36.39 5.59 -10.34
N ALA A 19 -35.92 5.75 -11.59
CA ALA A 19 -34.93 4.84 -12.15
C ALA A 19 -33.67 4.96 -11.28
N GLN A 20 -33.41 3.92 -10.48
CA GLN A 20 -32.14 3.79 -9.76
C GLN A 20 -31.03 3.63 -10.81
N GLN A 21 -30.27 4.70 -11.04
CA GLN A 21 -29.07 4.66 -11.83
C GLN A 21 -28.10 3.68 -11.13
N PRO A 22 -27.60 2.63 -11.83
CA PRO A 22 -26.61 1.75 -11.20
C PRO A 22 -25.44 2.57 -10.72
N ALA A 23 -25.10 2.43 -9.46
CA ALA A 23 -23.94 3.08 -8.87
C ALA A 23 -22.70 2.66 -9.67
N ALA A 24 -21.98 3.66 -10.24
CA ALA A 24 -20.75 3.40 -10.95
C ALA A 24 -19.79 2.62 -10.03
N SER A 25 -19.30 1.47 -10.47
CA SER A 25 -18.33 0.68 -9.71
C SER A 25 -17.06 1.50 -9.52
N ALA A 26 -16.52 1.47 -8.27
CA ALA A 26 -15.29 2.19 -7.98
C ALA A 26 -14.13 1.68 -8.86
N PRO A 27 -13.25 2.57 -9.33
CA PRO A 27 -12.13 2.19 -10.20
C PRO A 27 -11.22 1.18 -9.52
N VAL A 28 -10.70 0.26 -10.32
CA VAL A 28 -9.69 -0.73 -9.90
C VAL A 28 -8.32 -0.19 -10.29
N VAL A 29 -7.39 -0.18 -9.36
CA VAL A 29 -6.02 0.31 -9.55
C VAL A 29 -5.06 -0.86 -9.55
N GLN A 30 -4.23 -0.94 -10.56
CA GLN A 30 -3.06 -1.82 -10.61
C GLN A 30 -1.84 -1.00 -10.16
N TRP A 31 -1.06 -1.52 -9.23
CA TRP A 31 0.10 -0.85 -8.68
C TRP A 31 1.30 -1.80 -8.56
N GLN A 32 2.48 -1.21 -8.62
CA GLN A 32 3.76 -1.88 -8.40
C GLN A 32 4.63 -1.01 -7.51
N LEU A 33 5.38 -1.65 -6.61
CA LEU A 33 6.29 -1.00 -5.69
C LEU A 33 7.62 -1.74 -5.68
N GLN A 34 8.72 -1.03 -5.85
CA GLN A 34 10.08 -1.52 -5.70
C GLN A 34 10.69 -0.96 -4.41
N VAL A 35 11.34 -1.80 -3.65
CA VAL A 35 12.10 -1.41 -2.45
C VAL A 35 13.57 -1.30 -2.83
N MET A 36 14.12 -0.11 -2.71
CA MET A 36 15.51 0.21 -3.04
C MET A 36 16.29 0.45 -1.75
N GLN A 37 17.37 -0.30 -1.54
CA GLN A 37 18.30 -0.07 -0.45
C GLN A 37 19.66 0.35 -1.02
N ASN A 38 20.14 1.52 -0.64
CA ASN A 38 21.40 2.09 -1.14
C ASN A 38 21.48 2.10 -2.68
N GLY A 39 20.34 2.37 -3.36
CA GLY A 39 20.24 2.39 -4.82
C GLY A 39 20.06 1.02 -5.49
N GLN A 40 20.12 -0.08 -4.75
CA GLN A 40 19.88 -1.43 -5.27
C GLN A 40 18.47 -1.91 -4.92
N GLN A 41 17.77 -2.52 -5.87
CA GLN A 41 16.47 -3.15 -5.60
C GLN A 41 16.68 -4.42 -4.76
N ILE A 42 16.02 -4.47 -3.61
CA ILE A 42 16.09 -5.61 -2.67
C ILE A 42 14.78 -6.37 -2.59
N ASP A 43 13.65 -5.75 -2.98
CA ASP A 43 12.34 -6.39 -2.96
C ASP A 43 11.36 -5.70 -3.92
N SER A 44 10.21 -6.33 -4.17
CA SER A 44 9.12 -5.75 -4.96
C SER A 44 7.76 -6.30 -4.54
N PHE A 45 6.75 -5.45 -4.58
CA PHE A 45 5.35 -5.79 -4.40
C PHE A 45 4.56 -5.36 -5.62
N ASP A 46 3.50 -6.09 -5.91
CA ASP A 46 2.51 -5.70 -6.91
C ASP A 46 1.12 -6.12 -6.50
N GLY A 47 0.14 -5.43 -7.01
CA GLY A 47 -1.23 -5.75 -6.67
C GLY A 47 -2.26 -4.98 -7.46
N THR A 48 -3.49 -5.41 -7.21
CA THR A 48 -4.69 -4.77 -7.74
C THR A 48 -5.62 -4.48 -6.57
N THR A 49 -6.07 -3.24 -6.44
CA THR A 49 -6.90 -2.79 -5.31
C THR A 49 -7.95 -1.80 -5.80
N THR A 50 -9.19 -1.95 -5.38
CA THR A 50 -10.26 -1.01 -5.70
C THR A 50 -10.08 0.28 -4.91
N VAL A 51 -10.37 1.43 -5.51
CA VAL A 51 -10.37 2.73 -4.80
C VAL A 51 -11.27 2.66 -3.57
N GLY A 52 -10.73 3.10 -2.41
CA GLY A 52 -11.38 3.02 -1.10
C GLY A 52 -11.18 1.69 -0.36
N GLN A 53 -10.45 0.74 -0.94
CA GLN A 53 -10.04 -0.50 -0.27
C GLN A 53 -8.55 -0.47 0.05
N ALA A 54 -8.13 -1.28 1.02
CA ALA A 54 -6.74 -1.48 1.38
C ALA A 54 -6.30 -2.91 1.07
N ARG A 55 -5.04 -3.08 0.68
CA ARG A 55 -4.38 -4.37 0.57
C ARG A 55 -3.10 -4.35 1.37
N THR A 56 -2.89 -5.38 2.20
CA THR A 56 -1.68 -5.58 3.00
C THR A 56 -0.96 -6.83 2.54
N ASP A 57 0.32 -6.71 2.26
CA ASP A 57 1.21 -7.82 1.92
C ASP A 57 2.42 -7.79 2.88
N THR A 58 2.93 -8.98 3.24
CA THR A 58 4.09 -9.13 4.12
C THR A 58 5.10 -10.09 3.50
N HIS A 59 6.36 -9.64 3.41
CA HIS A 59 7.49 -10.46 2.99
C HIS A 59 8.45 -10.68 4.17
N HIS A 60 9.09 -11.84 4.19
CA HIS A 60 10.10 -12.23 5.17
C HIS A 60 11.41 -12.57 4.46
N HIS A 61 12.52 -12.10 4.99
CA HIS A 61 13.85 -12.44 4.52
C HIS A 61 14.75 -12.73 5.72
N VAL A 62 15.10 -14.01 5.92
CA VAL A 62 15.95 -14.43 7.03
C VAL A 62 17.41 -14.29 6.63
N VAL A 63 18.17 -13.48 7.38
CA VAL A 63 19.60 -13.31 7.22
C VAL A 63 20.32 -14.07 8.32
N GLN A 64 21.20 -14.98 7.92
CA GLN A 64 22.02 -15.77 8.85
C GLN A 64 23.35 -15.09 9.10
N HIS A 65 23.66 -14.81 10.36
CA HIS A 65 24.95 -14.28 10.79
C HIS A 65 25.79 -15.37 11.45
N ASN A 66 26.80 -15.85 10.73
CA ASN A 66 27.82 -16.73 11.30
C ASN A 66 28.79 -15.88 12.13
N VAL A 67 28.72 -16.01 13.45
CA VAL A 67 29.69 -15.37 14.35
C VAL A 67 30.86 -16.33 14.51
N GLY A 68 32.05 -15.92 14.11
CA GLY A 68 33.29 -16.74 14.21
C GLY A 68 33.82 -16.96 15.63
N CYS A 69 32.94 -16.93 16.64
CA CYS A 69 33.29 -17.03 18.05
C CYS A 69 32.68 -18.28 18.66
N LYS A 70 33.51 -19.06 19.35
CA LYS A 70 33.08 -20.30 20.04
C LYS A 70 31.93 -20.10 21.04
N ASP A 71 31.77 -18.88 21.59
CA ASP A 71 30.86 -18.59 22.69
C ASP A 71 29.59 -17.81 22.23
N GLN A 72 29.44 -17.57 20.94
CA GLN A 72 28.26 -16.88 20.40
C GLN A 72 27.66 -17.72 19.29
N PRO A 73 26.45 -18.25 19.47
CA PRO A 73 25.76 -18.99 18.42
C PRO A 73 25.49 -18.08 17.22
N ALA A 74 25.47 -18.69 16.03
CA ALA A 74 24.93 -18.03 14.86
C ALA A 74 23.52 -17.51 15.17
N GLY A 75 23.23 -16.28 14.81
CA GLY A 75 21.92 -15.66 15.01
C GLY A 75 21.25 -15.43 13.65
N ASP A 76 19.99 -15.76 13.58
CA ASP A 76 19.15 -15.44 12.43
C ASP A 76 18.39 -14.17 12.74
N ILE A 77 18.32 -13.25 11.75
CA ILE A 77 17.50 -12.04 11.83
C ILE A 77 16.43 -12.16 10.75
N ASP A 78 15.15 -12.15 11.15
CA ASP A 78 14.05 -12.07 10.23
C ASP A 78 13.79 -10.59 9.86
N LEU A 79 14.14 -10.24 8.64
CA LEU A 79 13.88 -8.93 8.05
C LEU A 79 12.47 -8.93 7.47
N GLN A 80 11.49 -8.63 8.31
CA GLN A 80 10.10 -8.53 7.93
C GLN A 80 9.82 -7.16 7.29
N ARG A 81 9.06 -7.20 6.21
CA ARG A 81 8.55 -6.01 5.51
C ARG A 81 7.04 -6.16 5.32
N THR A 82 6.25 -5.26 5.92
CA THR A 82 4.80 -5.21 5.76
C THR A 82 4.43 -3.91 5.06
N LEU A 83 3.66 -4.03 3.98
CA LEU A 83 3.21 -2.94 3.15
C LEU A 83 1.68 -2.94 3.07
N THR A 84 1.04 -1.81 3.38
CA THR A 84 -0.39 -1.59 3.12
C THR A 84 -0.55 -0.50 2.08
N VAL A 85 -1.23 -0.81 0.97
CA VAL A 85 -1.51 0.11 -0.13
C VAL A 85 -3.02 0.34 -0.24
N SER A 86 -3.43 1.61 -0.22
CA SER A 86 -4.82 2.02 -0.30
C SER A 86 -4.97 3.11 -1.38
N PRO A 87 -5.51 2.78 -2.57
CA PRO A 87 -5.87 3.80 -3.55
C PRO A 87 -7.01 4.66 -2.99
N ILE A 88 -6.77 5.97 -2.85
CA ILE A 88 -7.76 6.92 -2.31
C ILE A 88 -8.45 7.73 -3.39
N ALA A 89 -7.81 7.89 -4.55
CA ALA A 89 -8.40 8.51 -5.74
C ALA A 89 -7.74 7.97 -7.01
N ALA A 90 -8.52 7.92 -8.09
CA ALA A 90 -8.02 7.56 -9.42
C ALA A 90 -8.85 8.28 -10.47
N ASP A 91 -8.17 9.04 -11.35
CA ASP A 91 -8.79 9.81 -12.46
C ASP A 91 -7.84 9.87 -13.66
N ALA A 92 -8.20 10.67 -14.66
CA ALA A 92 -7.39 10.86 -15.87
C ALA A 92 -6.02 11.49 -15.62
N SER A 93 -5.80 12.14 -14.44
CA SER A 93 -4.53 12.75 -14.07
C SER A 93 -3.59 11.78 -13.34
N GLY A 94 -4.08 10.63 -12.90
CA GLY A 94 -3.31 9.60 -12.23
C GLY A 94 -4.02 8.96 -11.05
N VAL A 95 -3.23 8.32 -10.21
CA VAL A 95 -3.69 7.60 -9.01
C VAL A 95 -3.06 8.23 -7.78
N THR A 96 -3.86 8.43 -6.74
CA THR A 96 -3.36 8.83 -5.42
C THR A 96 -3.44 7.64 -4.47
N LEU A 97 -2.31 7.28 -3.85
CA LEU A 97 -2.17 6.15 -2.96
C LEU A 97 -1.86 6.63 -1.54
N ALA A 98 -2.57 6.10 -0.54
CA ALA A 98 -2.07 6.06 0.82
C ALA A 98 -1.24 4.79 1.00
N ILE A 99 -0.05 4.92 1.57
CA ILE A 99 0.89 3.81 1.77
C ILE A 99 1.36 3.82 3.21
N GLU A 100 1.27 2.66 3.86
CA GLU A 100 1.86 2.42 5.19
C GLU A 100 2.91 1.33 5.05
N ALA A 101 4.07 1.55 5.64
CA ALA A 101 5.20 0.64 5.60
C ALA A 101 5.71 0.35 7.00
N GLN A 102 6.00 -0.91 7.27
CA GLN A 102 6.70 -1.38 8.46
C GLN A 102 7.85 -2.25 8.00
N GLU A 103 9.07 -1.85 8.37
CA GLU A 103 10.31 -2.48 7.95
C GLU A 103 11.11 -2.93 9.16
N THR A 104 11.64 -4.13 9.11
CA THR A 104 12.72 -4.58 10.01
C THR A 104 14.01 -4.55 9.23
N LEU A 105 14.95 -3.69 9.63
CA LEU A 105 16.25 -3.49 9.00
C LEU A 105 17.37 -3.96 9.93
N GLU A 106 18.50 -4.35 9.36
CA GLU A 106 19.71 -4.55 10.13
C GLU A 106 20.31 -3.18 10.50
N ASP A 107 20.50 -2.95 11.80
CA ASP A 107 21.26 -1.77 12.25
C ASP A 107 22.75 -2.08 12.26
N THR A 108 23.43 -1.67 11.19
CA THR A 108 24.87 -1.79 11.03
C THR A 108 25.62 -0.57 11.58
N SER A 109 24.92 0.47 12.06
CA SER A 109 25.53 1.72 12.52
C SER A 109 26.35 1.54 13.80
N THR A 110 26.01 0.53 14.62
CA THR A 110 26.69 0.21 15.87
C THR A 110 27.25 -1.21 15.84
N GLN A 111 28.40 -1.40 15.20
CA GLN A 111 29.08 -2.68 15.27
C GLN A 111 29.62 -2.91 16.71
N ARG A 112 29.01 -3.86 17.43
CA ARG A 112 29.41 -4.23 18.77
C ARG A 112 30.42 -5.35 18.73
N THR A 113 31.35 -5.32 19.69
CA THR A 113 32.37 -6.36 19.90
C THR A 113 32.17 -6.94 21.29
N SER A 114 32.22 -8.27 21.42
CA SER A 114 32.18 -8.93 22.73
C SER A 114 33.48 -8.70 23.52
N ALA A 115 33.49 -9.03 24.81
CA ALA A 115 34.69 -8.95 25.67
C ALA A 115 35.84 -9.82 25.13
N SER A 116 35.54 -10.86 24.35
CA SER A 116 36.52 -11.75 23.69
C SER A 116 37.01 -11.24 22.33
N GLY A 117 36.62 -10.03 21.92
CA GLY A 117 37.02 -9.43 20.63
C GLY A 117 36.20 -9.89 19.43
N CYS A 118 35.12 -10.61 19.64
CA CYS A 118 34.24 -11.09 18.56
C CYS A 118 33.25 -10.05 18.12
N LYS A 119 33.04 -9.91 16.79
CA LYS A 119 32.01 -9.06 16.20
C LYS A 119 30.63 -9.66 16.50
N ILE A 120 29.78 -8.90 17.14
CA ILE A 120 28.38 -9.27 17.42
C ILE A 120 27.53 -8.91 16.19
N PRO A 121 26.56 -9.76 15.79
CA PRO A 121 25.65 -9.47 14.68
C PRO A 121 24.91 -8.13 14.86
N PRO A 122 24.52 -7.47 13.76
CA PRO A 122 23.66 -6.29 13.81
C PRO A 122 22.38 -6.58 14.60
N GLN A 123 21.84 -5.56 15.24
CA GLN A 123 20.53 -5.69 15.89
C GLN A 123 19.41 -5.35 14.88
N PRO A 124 18.26 -6.01 14.94
CA PRO A 124 17.11 -5.60 14.15
C PRO A 124 16.62 -4.23 14.63
N ARG A 125 16.36 -3.32 13.66
CA ARG A 125 15.75 -2.01 13.89
C ARG A 125 14.43 -1.95 13.13
N GLN A 126 13.35 -1.57 13.82
CA GLN A 126 12.06 -1.35 13.19
C GLN A 126 11.91 0.10 12.73
N VAL A 127 11.38 0.27 11.52
CA VAL A 127 11.03 1.54 10.92
C VAL A 127 9.57 1.47 10.50
N SER A 128 8.78 2.47 10.90
CA SER A 128 7.40 2.65 10.43
C SER A 128 7.30 3.99 9.73
N ALA A 129 6.71 4.02 8.56
CA ALA A 129 6.51 5.22 7.78
C ALA A 129 5.13 5.19 7.09
N SER A 130 4.54 6.36 6.88
CA SER A 130 3.29 6.50 6.14
C SER A 130 3.35 7.66 5.17
N HIS A 131 2.73 7.47 4.00
CA HIS A 131 2.53 8.51 3.01
C HIS A 131 1.03 8.62 2.69
N PRO A 132 0.32 9.64 3.18
CA PRO A 132 -1.15 9.69 3.11
C PRO A 132 -1.70 10.00 1.70
N GLY A 133 -0.85 10.39 0.74
CA GLY A 133 -1.32 10.80 -0.59
C GLY A 133 -0.20 10.85 -1.62
N LEU A 134 0.48 9.73 -1.90
CA LEU A 134 1.48 9.62 -2.96
C LEU A 134 0.80 9.65 -4.33
N LYS A 135 1.18 10.59 -5.18
CA LYS A 135 0.66 10.68 -6.55
C LYS A 135 1.53 9.86 -7.50
N ALA A 136 0.91 8.91 -8.18
CA ALA A 136 1.50 8.13 -9.25
C ALA A 136 0.84 8.48 -10.58
N THR A 137 1.64 8.89 -11.58
CA THR A 137 1.14 9.30 -12.90
C THR A 137 1.50 8.24 -13.95
N GLY A 138 0.52 7.44 -14.35
CA GLY A 138 0.69 6.45 -15.43
C GLY A 138 1.78 5.41 -15.15
N SER A 139 2.73 5.27 -16.08
CA SER A 139 3.82 4.29 -16.01
C SER A 139 5.06 4.77 -15.26
N ASP A 140 5.11 6.05 -14.88
CA ASP A 140 6.30 6.65 -14.30
C ASP A 140 6.48 6.25 -12.83
N TRP A 141 7.74 6.08 -12.44
CA TRP A 141 8.09 5.76 -11.07
C TRP A 141 8.15 7.03 -10.22
N THR A 142 7.33 7.06 -9.17
CA THR A 142 7.41 8.08 -8.12
C THR A 142 8.18 7.52 -6.94
N SER A 143 9.12 8.29 -6.39
CA SER A 143 9.98 7.85 -5.28
C SER A 143 9.53 8.48 -3.96
N TRP A 144 9.58 7.66 -2.91
CA TRP A 144 9.34 8.06 -1.52
C TRP A 144 10.46 7.50 -0.63
N THR A 145 11.23 8.38 0.01
CA THR A 145 12.31 8.01 0.92
C THR A 145 11.75 7.74 2.31
N LEU A 146 11.94 6.52 2.82
CA LEU A 146 11.55 6.11 4.16
C LEU A 146 12.67 6.37 5.17
N VAL A 147 13.91 6.08 4.75
CA VAL A 147 15.13 6.25 5.55
C VAL A 147 16.19 6.90 4.68
N ASP A 148 16.74 8.02 5.13
CA ASP A 148 17.72 8.77 4.33
C ASP A 148 19.10 8.13 4.30
N LYS A 149 19.49 7.42 5.39
CA LYS A 149 20.83 6.84 5.54
C LYS A 149 20.84 5.69 6.55
N ASP A 150 21.87 4.87 6.47
CA ASP A 150 22.25 3.82 7.43
C ASP A 150 21.19 2.71 7.66
N PRO A 151 20.75 1.98 6.64
CA PRO A 151 20.90 2.17 5.19
C PRO A 151 19.86 3.15 4.62
N GLN A 152 20.15 3.75 3.47
CA GLN A 152 19.12 4.49 2.73
C GLN A 152 18.05 3.52 2.25
N LEU A 153 16.76 3.84 2.48
CA LEU A 153 15.62 3.05 2.01
C LEU A 153 14.63 3.94 1.26
N VAL A 154 14.40 3.59 0.00
CA VAL A 154 13.52 4.33 -0.91
C VAL A 154 12.52 3.37 -1.54
N TYR A 155 11.24 3.75 -1.50
CA TYR A 155 10.20 3.10 -2.26
C TYR A 155 9.99 3.81 -3.60
N ARG A 156 9.96 3.04 -4.67
CA ARG A 156 9.57 3.51 -6.00
C ARG A 156 8.23 2.90 -6.35
N VAL A 157 7.26 3.73 -6.65
CA VAL A 157 5.87 3.33 -6.85
C VAL A 157 5.39 3.79 -8.21
N ARG A 158 4.66 2.94 -8.91
CA ARG A 158 3.87 3.31 -10.08
C ARG A 158 2.47 2.70 -9.97
N ALA A 159 1.47 3.38 -10.50
CA ALA A 159 0.11 2.89 -10.48
C ALA A 159 -0.69 3.44 -11.68
N SER A 160 -1.66 2.65 -12.12
CA SER A 160 -2.58 3.03 -13.18
C SER A 160 -3.96 2.45 -12.93
N VAL A 161 -4.98 3.05 -13.50
CA VAL A 161 -6.33 2.46 -13.51
C VAL A 161 -6.30 1.21 -14.39
N ALA A 162 -6.78 0.08 -13.85
CA ALA A 162 -6.89 -1.15 -14.62
C ALA A 162 -7.93 -0.96 -15.73
N SER A 163 -7.55 -1.28 -16.96
CA SER A 163 -8.46 -1.29 -18.09
C SER A 163 -9.56 -2.33 -17.85
N ASN A 164 -10.81 -1.92 -17.85
CA ASN A 164 -11.93 -2.87 -17.74
C ASN A 164 -12.12 -3.56 -19.10
N PRO A 165 -11.87 -4.88 -19.24
CA PRO A 165 -12.03 -5.57 -20.52
C PRO A 165 -13.51 -5.67 -20.99
N ALA A 166 -14.47 -5.20 -20.19
CA ALA A 166 -15.90 -5.29 -20.50
C ALA A 166 -16.46 -4.10 -21.32
N GLN A 167 -15.61 -3.21 -21.82
CA GLN A 167 -16.02 -2.04 -22.65
C GLN A 167 -15.46 -2.10 -24.09
N GLN A 168 -15.20 -3.28 -24.63
CA GLN A 168 -14.93 -3.48 -26.07
C GLN A 168 -16.07 -4.20 -26.75
#